data_90e0fbe3debb932036c9e2e9862828f3
#
_entry.id   90e0fbe3debb932036c9e2e9862828f3
#
_cell.length_a   1.000
_cell.length_b   1.000
_cell.length_c   1.000
_cell.angle_alpha   90.00
_cell.angle_beta   90.00
_cell.angle_gamma   90.00
#
_symmetry.space_group_name_H-M   'P 1'
#
loop_
_entity.id
_entity.type
_entity.pdbx_description
1 polymer ?
#
loop_
_entity_poly.entity_id
_entity_poly.type
_entity_poly.pdbx_seq_one_letter_code
_entity_poly.pdbx_strand_id
1 'polypeptide(L)'
;TPMFVGAEFAVIYYLTKKRISPAKAAWVAIVDIVTEVLAGGVLSILAGVFALLSGAYVVATIVLATSITVTAIWTVLFFVSSKHTFQVPKGIAGLMKTLGKERGEKYLKQSNAWLEEVCTLSRENLGSSKTQKVFVIGFVMALAAWILYGVSFLVIANSVGFTIEFFDSIMAVMGANAIGNLPITVGGSGLAEFGIVAYINNLDPFNFVIPEEGLEWNAVIGWRIATYYVPIVVTWVLLVKLALTKYSRPETAQSKCPICGKLISDSEFARHLESTHQT
;
A
#
# COMPACT_ATOMS: atom_id res chain seq x y z
N THR A 1 -1.92 0.69 6.91
CA THR A 1 -0.90 -0.33 7.26
C THR A 1 0.48 0.30 7.14
N PRO A 2 1.46 -0.03 8.04
CA PRO A 2 2.80 0.48 7.91
C PRO A 2 3.35 0.10 6.54
N MET A 3 3.96 1.06 5.86
CA MET A 3 4.60 0.89 4.55
C MET A 3 3.67 0.36 3.44
N PHE A 4 2.37 0.60 3.52
CA PHE A 4 1.36 0.22 2.49
C PHE A 4 1.19 -1.29 2.25
N VAL A 5 1.77 -2.17 3.01
CA VAL A 5 1.88 -3.62 2.71
C VAL A 5 0.61 -4.45 2.99
N GLY A 6 -0.44 -3.88 3.59
CA GLY A 6 -1.60 -4.69 4.03
C GLY A 6 -2.72 -4.84 2.99
N ALA A 7 -3.00 -3.77 2.23
CA ALA A 7 -4.08 -3.75 1.25
C ALA A 7 -3.76 -4.63 0.04
N GLU A 8 -2.49 -4.73 -0.33
CA GLU A 8 -2.00 -5.46 -1.49
C GLU A 8 -2.23 -6.97 -1.37
N PHE A 9 -2.14 -7.53 -0.16
CA PHE A 9 -2.51 -8.94 0.05
C PHE A 9 -3.98 -9.19 -0.30
N ALA A 10 -4.88 -8.25 0.00
CA ALA A 10 -6.28 -8.36 -0.36
C ALA A 10 -6.46 -8.24 -1.89
N VAL A 11 -5.73 -7.34 -2.54
CA VAL A 11 -5.72 -7.19 -4.01
C VAL A 11 -5.21 -8.46 -4.67
N ILE A 12 -4.06 -8.99 -4.25
CA ILE A 12 -3.48 -10.23 -4.77
C ILE A 12 -4.46 -11.39 -4.59
N TYR A 13 -5.04 -11.53 -3.41
CA TYR A 13 -6.04 -12.57 -3.11
C TYR A 13 -7.28 -12.44 -4.01
N TYR A 14 -7.83 -11.23 -4.17
CA TYR A 14 -8.97 -10.97 -5.03
C TYR A 14 -8.69 -11.29 -6.50
N LEU A 15 -7.56 -10.83 -7.03
CA LEU A 15 -7.15 -11.08 -8.40
C LEU A 15 -6.91 -12.57 -8.66
N THR A 16 -6.30 -13.27 -7.70
CA THR A 16 -6.08 -14.72 -7.78
C THR A 16 -7.40 -15.49 -7.82
N LYS A 17 -8.41 -15.04 -7.06
CA LYS A 17 -9.78 -15.59 -7.18
C LYS A 17 -10.42 -15.35 -8.55
N LYS A 18 -10.03 -14.29 -9.26
CA LYS A 18 -10.46 -14.01 -10.63
C LYS A 18 -9.64 -14.80 -11.68
N ARG A 19 -8.89 -15.81 -11.25
CA ARG A 19 -8.04 -16.68 -12.12
C ARG A 19 -6.85 -15.96 -12.76
N ILE A 20 -6.41 -14.85 -12.18
CA ILE A 20 -5.14 -14.21 -12.54
C ILE A 20 -4.03 -14.94 -11.81
N SER A 21 -2.91 -15.25 -12.48
CA SER A 21 -1.78 -15.93 -11.80
C SER A 21 -1.29 -15.09 -10.61
N PRO A 22 -0.88 -15.74 -9.50
CA PRO A 22 -0.40 -15.03 -8.31
C PRO A 22 0.74 -14.06 -8.59
N ALA A 23 1.62 -14.39 -9.55
CA ALA A 23 2.71 -13.51 -9.94
C ALA A 23 2.23 -12.27 -10.70
N LYS A 24 1.23 -12.40 -11.60
CA LYS A 24 0.61 -11.25 -12.26
C LYS A 24 -0.14 -10.36 -11.26
N ALA A 25 -0.85 -10.97 -10.32
CA ALA A 25 -1.54 -10.23 -9.26
C ALA A 25 -0.56 -9.45 -8.37
N ALA A 26 0.58 -10.07 -8.01
CA ALA A 26 1.64 -9.41 -7.27
C ALA A 26 2.31 -8.29 -8.07
N TRP A 27 2.53 -8.48 -9.38
CA TRP A 27 3.06 -7.43 -10.23
C TRP A 27 2.14 -6.19 -10.27
N VAL A 28 0.82 -6.39 -10.39
CA VAL A 28 -0.16 -5.29 -10.33
C VAL A 28 -0.06 -4.55 -8.99
N ALA A 29 -0.01 -5.29 -7.87
CA ALA A 29 0.12 -4.69 -6.55
C ALA A 29 1.45 -3.93 -6.37
N ILE A 30 2.57 -4.42 -6.91
CA ILE A 30 3.86 -3.72 -6.89
C ILE A 30 3.79 -2.40 -7.68
N VAL A 31 3.17 -2.40 -8.85
CA VAL A 31 3.01 -1.17 -9.65
C VAL A 31 2.16 -0.15 -8.89
N ASP A 32 1.09 -0.60 -8.24
CA ASP A 32 0.21 0.23 -7.43
C ASP A 32 0.98 0.87 -6.26
N ILE A 33 1.66 0.07 -5.44
CA ILE A 33 2.53 0.57 -4.34
C ILE A 33 3.55 1.60 -4.85
N VAL A 34 4.23 1.30 -5.93
CA VAL A 34 5.29 2.19 -6.45
C VAL A 34 4.71 3.51 -6.93
N THR A 35 3.55 3.51 -7.60
CA THR A 35 2.89 4.76 -8.03
C THR A 35 2.41 5.57 -6.83
N GLU A 36 1.84 4.94 -5.80
CA GLU A 36 1.43 5.61 -4.57
C GLU A 36 2.61 6.20 -3.80
N VAL A 37 3.68 5.42 -3.61
CA VAL A 37 4.88 5.87 -2.88
C VAL A 37 5.58 7.01 -3.64
N LEU A 38 5.67 6.95 -4.96
CA LEU A 38 6.26 8.04 -5.74
C LEU A 38 5.40 9.31 -5.67
N ALA A 39 4.09 9.19 -5.79
CA ALA A 39 3.18 10.34 -5.71
C ALA A 39 3.19 10.96 -4.30
N GLY A 40 3.03 10.15 -3.26
CA GLY A 40 3.11 10.59 -1.87
C GLY A 40 4.51 11.13 -1.53
N GLY A 41 5.57 10.50 -2.03
CA GLY A 41 6.95 10.94 -1.84
C GLY A 41 7.23 12.32 -2.44
N VAL A 42 6.78 12.58 -3.67
CA VAL A 42 6.91 13.90 -4.30
C VAL A 42 6.20 14.96 -3.46
N LEU A 43 4.96 14.73 -3.06
CA LEU A 43 4.20 15.69 -2.24
C LEU A 43 4.81 15.86 -0.84
N SER A 44 5.29 14.79 -0.22
CA SER A 44 5.97 14.86 1.07
C SER A 44 7.32 15.60 0.99
N ILE A 45 8.07 15.43 -0.09
CA ILE A 45 9.30 16.24 -0.34
C ILE A 45 8.93 17.72 -0.51
N LEU A 46 7.87 18.04 -1.26
CA LEU A 46 7.37 19.42 -1.37
C LEU A 46 6.96 19.97 -0.01
N ALA A 47 6.29 19.18 0.83
CA ALA A 47 5.94 19.57 2.21
C ALA A 47 7.19 19.85 3.06
N GLY A 48 8.23 19.01 2.95
CA GLY A 48 9.50 19.24 3.63
C GLY A 48 10.23 20.49 3.17
N VAL A 49 10.23 20.77 1.86
CA VAL A 49 10.79 22.01 1.30
C VAL A 49 10.00 23.22 1.76
N PHE A 50 8.67 23.15 1.76
CA PHE A 50 7.82 24.21 2.26
C PHE A 50 8.09 24.52 3.74
N ALA A 51 8.17 23.48 4.59
CA ALA A 51 8.54 23.63 6.00
C ALA A 51 9.95 24.27 6.16
N LEU A 52 10.91 23.91 5.30
CA LEU A 52 12.25 24.48 5.33
C LEU A 52 12.24 25.98 4.99
N LEU A 53 11.47 26.36 3.97
CA LEU A 53 11.33 27.77 3.57
C LEU A 53 10.57 28.61 4.61
N SER A 54 9.67 27.99 5.36
CA SER A 54 8.96 28.60 6.49
C SER A 54 9.80 28.68 7.78
N GLY A 55 11.04 28.17 7.77
CA GLY A 55 11.93 28.19 8.94
C GLY A 55 11.74 27.06 9.93
N ALA A 56 10.83 26.12 9.66
CA ALA A 56 10.55 24.93 10.49
C ALA A 56 11.62 23.84 10.30
N TYR A 57 12.88 24.13 10.62
CA TYR A 57 14.04 23.31 10.25
C TYR A 57 13.98 21.87 10.79
N VAL A 58 13.48 21.67 12.01
CA VAL A 58 13.42 20.33 12.62
C VAL A 58 12.40 19.46 11.87
N VAL A 59 11.20 19.97 11.66
CA VAL A 59 10.13 19.27 10.93
C VAL A 59 10.56 19.03 9.49
N ALA A 60 11.13 20.03 8.82
CA ALA A 60 11.64 19.92 7.47
C ALA A 60 12.68 18.80 7.34
N THR A 61 13.64 18.74 8.28
CA THR A 61 14.70 17.71 8.24
C THR A 61 14.13 16.33 8.38
N ILE A 62 13.19 16.11 9.32
CA ILE A 62 12.55 14.80 9.53
C ILE A 62 11.73 14.41 8.28
N VAL A 63 10.90 15.31 7.77
CA VAL A 63 10.05 15.07 6.61
C VAL A 63 10.88 14.78 5.36
N LEU A 64 11.91 15.57 5.08
CA LEU A 64 12.78 15.36 3.93
C LEU A 64 13.57 14.06 4.04
N ALA A 65 14.19 13.79 5.20
CA ALA A 65 14.97 12.57 5.39
C ALA A 65 14.12 11.33 5.22
N THR A 66 12.93 11.29 5.81
CA THR A 66 12.01 10.14 5.69
C THR A 66 11.47 9.98 4.28
N SER A 67 10.99 11.07 3.66
CA SER A 67 10.41 11.03 2.31
C SER A 67 11.44 10.60 1.26
N ILE A 68 12.63 11.19 1.29
CA ILE A 68 13.70 10.83 0.36
C ILE A 68 14.13 9.39 0.56
N THR A 69 14.31 8.96 1.81
CA THR A 69 14.75 7.59 2.12
C THR A 69 13.71 6.57 1.65
N VAL A 70 12.44 6.73 2.02
CA VAL A 70 11.37 5.79 1.64
C VAL A 70 11.19 5.75 0.13
N THR A 71 11.13 6.92 -0.53
CA THR A 71 10.99 7.01 -1.99
C THR A 71 12.19 6.40 -2.71
N ALA A 72 13.41 6.64 -2.22
CA ALA A 72 14.63 6.06 -2.80
C ALA A 72 14.65 4.53 -2.64
N ILE A 73 14.31 4.00 -1.46
CA ILE A 73 14.26 2.54 -1.23
C ILE A 73 13.29 1.88 -2.22
N TRP A 74 12.05 2.36 -2.32
CA TRP A 74 11.07 1.79 -3.22
C TRP A 74 11.45 1.92 -4.69
N THR A 75 12.01 3.07 -5.08
CA THR A 75 12.51 3.30 -6.44
C THR A 75 13.64 2.34 -6.78
N VAL A 76 14.63 2.20 -5.89
CA VAL A 76 15.76 1.27 -6.08
C VAL A 76 15.27 -0.18 -6.15
N LEU A 77 14.40 -0.61 -5.22
CA LEU A 77 13.83 -1.95 -5.24
C LEU A 77 13.08 -2.24 -6.55
N PHE A 78 12.31 -1.29 -7.04
CA PHE A 78 11.58 -1.42 -8.30
C PHE A 78 12.52 -1.56 -9.50
N PHE A 79 13.53 -0.70 -9.61
CA PHE A 79 14.50 -0.79 -10.71
C PHE A 79 15.42 -2.01 -10.61
N VAL A 80 15.83 -2.41 -9.40
CA VAL A 80 16.65 -3.61 -9.21
C VAL A 80 15.85 -4.86 -9.53
N SER A 81 14.55 -4.92 -9.18
CA SER A 81 13.67 -6.05 -9.54
C SER A 81 13.50 -6.22 -11.05
N SER A 82 13.66 -5.14 -11.81
CA SER A 82 13.60 -5.20 -13.28
C SER A 82 14.88 -5.74 -13.94
N LYS A 83 16.02 -5.67 -13.23
CA LYS A 83 17.32 -6.07 -13.79
C LYS A 83 17.83 -7.41 -13.24
N HIS A 84 17.47 -7.75 -12.02
CA HIS A 84 17.97 -8.94 -11.32
C HIS A 84 16.82 -9.84 -10.87
N THR A 85 17.03 -11.15 -10.96
CA THR A 85 16.12 -12.14 -10.37
C THR A 85 16.40 -12.21 -8.87
N PHE A 86 15.38 -11.95 -8.07
CA PHE A 86 15.46 -12.12 -6.62
C PHE A 86 15.28 -13.59 -6.24
N GLN A 87 16.05 -14.01 -5.25
CA GLN A 87 15.86 -15.28 -4.58
C GLN A 87 15.55 -15.03 -3.09
N VAL A 88 14.86 -15.96 -2.47
CA VAL A 88 14.58 -15.90 -1.04
C VAL A 88 15.89 -15.73 -0.27
N PRO A 89 16.04 -14.69 0.58
CA PRO A 89 17.26 -14.45 1.35
C PRO A 89 17.66 -15.68 2.19
N LYS A 90 18.97 -15.94 2.30
CA LYS A 90 19.50 -17.12 2.99
C LYS A 90 18.97 -17.30 4.42
N GLY A 91 18.76 -16.20 5.15
CA GLY A 91 18.17 -16.23 6.50
C GLY A 91 16.74 -16.77 6.51
N ILE A 92 15.88 -16.27 5.58
CA ILE A 92 14.49 -16.74 5.45
C ILE A 92 14.47 -18.18 4.92
N ALA A 93 15.34 -18.51 3.98
CA ALA A 93 15.49 -19.88 3.47
C ALA A 93 15.87 -20.86 4.59
N GLY A 94 16.77 -20.43 5.51
CA GLY A 94 17.11 -21.19 6.71
C GLY A 94 15.91 -21.42 7.62
N LEU A 95 15.13 -20.36 7.88
CA LEU A 95 13.91 -20.44 8.70
C LEU A 95 12.85 -21.34 8.05
N MET A 96 12.69 -21.29 6.73
CA MET A 96 11.75 -22.18 6.02
C MET A 96 12.14 -23.67 6.16
N LYS A 97 13.43 -23.98 6.20
CA LYS A 97 13.92 -25.36 6.39
C LYS A 97 13.65 -25.90 7.80
N THR A 98 13.47 -25.05 8.81
CA THR A 98 13.08 -25.49 10.16
C THR A 98 11.64 -25.99 10.27
N LEU A 99 10.77 -25.64 9.30
CA LEU A 99 9.38 -26.12 9.21
C LEU A 99 9.27 -27.59 8.74
N GLY A 100 10.39 -28.30 8.59
CA GLY A 100 10.49 -29.66 8.10
C GLY A 100 11.21 -29.71 6.74
N LYS A 101 12.17 -30.61 6.61
CA LYS A 101 13.12 -30.63 5.48
C LYS A 101 12.41 -30.66 4.12
N GLU A 102 11.48 -31.59 3.92
CA GLU A 102 10.73 -31.71 2.64
C GLU A 102 9.77 -30.56 2.39
N ARG A 103 8.98 -30.18 3.41
CA ARG A 103 8.01 -29.07 3.27
C ARG A 103 8.72 -27.73 3.06
N GLY A 104 9.79 -27.49 3.80
CA GLY A 104 10.58 -26.27 3.69
C GLY A 104 11.23 -26.12 2.30
N GLU A 105 11.79 -27.19 1.75
CA GLU A 105 12.37 -27.18 0.40
C GLU A 105 11.31 -26.98 -0.69
N LYS A 106 10.14 -27.61 -0.56
CA LYS A 106 9.02 -27.38 -1.47
C LYS A 106 8.56 -25.93 -1.49
N TYR A 107 8.36 -25.33 -0.29
CA TYR A 107 7.95 -23.91 -0.19
C TYR A 107 9.05 -22.98 -0.71
N LEU A 108 10.30 -23.25 -0.44
CA LEU A 108 11.43 -22.46 -0.94
C LEU A 108 11.50 -22.48 -2.48
N LYS A 109 11.34 -23.65 -3.08
CA LYS A 109 11.29 -23.80 -4.54
C LYS A 109 10.12 -23.05 -5.16
N GLN A 110 8.94 -23.16 -4.56
CA GLN A 110 7.74 -22.44 -5.02
C GLN A 110 7.88 -20.91 -4.87
N SER A 111 8.44 -20.45 -3.76
CA SER A 111 8.68 -19.02 -3.53
C SER A 111 9.71 -18.45 -4.52
N ASN A 112 10.80 -19.19 -4.80
CA ASN A 112 11.79 -18.76 -5.77
C ASN A 112 11.22 -18.72 -7.20
N ALA A 113 10.44 -19.72 -7.60
CA ALA A 113 9.78 -19.74 -8.91
C ALA A 113 8.79 -18.58 -9.06
N TRP A 114 8.03 -18.28 -8.00
CA TRP A 114 7.13 -17.14 -7.98
C TRP A 114 7.87 -15.80 -8.08
N LEU A 115 8.97 -15.62 -7.33
CA LEU A 115 9.81 -14.42 -7.41
C LEU A 115 10.41 -14.25 -8.82
N GLU A 116 10.88 -15.33 -9.42
CA GLU A 116 11.42 -15.33 -10.78
C GLU A 116 10.35 -14.91 -11.81
N GLU A 117 9.10 -15.43 -11.70
CA GLU A 117 7.98 -15.03 -12.55
C GLU A 117 7.66 -13.54 -12.39
N VAL A 118 7.61 -13.02 -11.14
CA VAL A 118 7.39 -11.59 -10.88
C VAL A 118 8.49 -10.73 -11.48
N CYS A 119 9.75 -11.11 -11.32
CA CYS A 119 10.88 -10.37 -11.91
C CYS A 119 10.86 -10.40 -13.44
N THR A 120 10.46 -11.51 -14.03
CA THR A 120 10.31 -11.65 -15.48
C THR A 120 9.20 -10.74 -16.00
N LEU A 121 8.04 -10.74 -15.34
CA LEU A 121 6.93 -9.83 -15.65
C LEU A 121 7.35 -8.35 -15.51
N SER A 122 8.13 -8.02 -14.49
CA SER A 122 8.69 -6.68 -14.31
C SER A 122 9.55 -6.28 -15.52
N ARG A 123 10.46 -7.16 -15.93
CA ARG A 123 11.38 -6.93 -17.05
C ARG A 123 10.68 -6.77 -18.40
N GLU A 124 9.70 -7.62 -18.67
CA GLU A 124 8.94 -7.60 -19.92
C GLU A 124 8.02 -6.39 -20.03
N ASN A 125 7.41 -5.99 -18.91
CA ASN A 125 6.40 -4.95 -18.93
C ASN A 125 6.98 -3.54 -18.79
N LEU A 126 8.06 -3.31 -18.05
CA LEU A 126 8.63 -1.97 -17.86
C LEU A 126 9.11 -1.31 -19.15
N GLY A 127 9.55 -2.09 -20.13
CA GLY A 127 9.91 -1.61 -21.48
C GLY A 127 8.71 -1.30 -22.39
N SER A 128 7.50 -1.72 -22.01
CA SER A 128 6.33 -1.59 -22.85
C SER A 128 5.72 -0.18 -22.75
N SER A 129 5.52 0.47 -23.91
CA SER A 129 4.84 1.78 -23.98
C SER A 129 3.43 1.77 -23.36
N LYS A 130 2.74 0.62 -23.40
CA LYS A 130 1.42 0.44 -22.78
C LYS A 130 1.53 0.53 -21.25
N THR A 131 2.51 -0.15 -20.66
CA THR A 131 2.74 -0.13 -19.20
C THR A 131 3.20 1.24 -18.73
N GLN A 132 4.04 1.94 -19.49
CA GLN A 132 4.44 3.30 -19.17
C GLN A 132 3.25 4.26 -19.10
N LYS A 133 2.29 4.14 -20.05
CA LYS A 133 1.05 4.93 -20.00
C LYS A 133 0.21 4.61 -18.78
N VAL A 134 0.04 3.33 -18.43
CA VAL A 134 -0.70 2.91 -17.24
C VAL A 134 -0.01 3.45 -15.97
N PHE A 135 1.32 3.40 -15.92
CA PHE A 135 2.10 3.94 -14.81
C PHE A 135 1.91 5.45 -14.64
N VAL A 136 1.97 6.22 -15.73
CA VAL A 136 1.73 7.67 -15.69
C VAL A 136 0.30 7.99 -15.24
N ILE A 137 -0.70 7.28 -15.76
CA ILE A 137 -2.09 7.45 -15.34
C ILE A 137 -2.24 7.11 -13.84
N GLY A 138 -1.67 5.98 -13.39
CA GLY A 138 -1.67 5.57 -11.98
C GLY A 138 -1.03 6.62 -11.09
N PHE A 139 0.12 7.16 -11.48
CA PHE A 139 0.81 8.22 -10.76
C PHE A 139 -0.03 9.51 -10.64
N VAL A 140 -0.65 9.95 -11.74
CA VAL A 140 -1.54 11.13 -11.72
C VAL A 140 -2.76 10.89 -10.84
N MET A 141 -3.36 9.70 -10.91
CA MET A 141 -4.49 9.31 -10.04
C MET A 141 -4.07 9.27 -8.56
N ALA A 142 -2.89 8.74 -8.26
CA ALA A 142 -2.34 8.73 -6.91
C ALA A 142 -2.07 10.15 -6.39
N LEU A 143 -1.50 11.05 -7.22
CA LEU A 143 -1.35 12.47 -6.86
C LEU A 143 -2.70 13.12 -6.53
N ALA A 144 -3.70 12.90 -7.37
CA ALA A 144 -5.04 13.43 -7.14
C ALA A 144 -5.65 12.87 -5.83
N ALA A 145 -5.48 11.59 -5.57
CA ALA A 145 -5.96 10.95 -4.33
C ALA A 145 -5.28 11.56 -3.10
N TRP A 146 -3.97 11.77 -3.11
CA TRP A 146 -3.23 12.41 -2.01
C TRP A 146 -3.63 13.86 -1.77
N ILE A 147 -3.87 14.64 -2.84
CA ILE A 147 -4.39 16.00 -2.74
C ILE A 147 -5.79 15.98 -2.10
N LEU A 148 -6.69 15.09 -2.56
CA LEU A 148 -8.02 14.94 -1.97
C LEU A 148 -7.97 14.51 -0.50
N TYR A 149 -6.97 13.73 -0.13
CA TYR A 149 -6.73 13.34 1.26
C TYR A 149 -6.36 14.56 2.12
N GLY A 150 -5.53 15.46 1.62
CA GLY A 150 -5.26 16.76 2.26
C GLY A 150 -6.50 17.65 2.32
N VAL A 151 -7.30 17.72 1.23
CA VAL A 151 -8.55 18.48 1.20
C VAL A 151 -9.57 17.94 2.21
N SER A 152 -9.60 16.64 2.45
CA SER A 152 -10.47 16.06 3.48
C SER A 152 -10.13 16.57 4.87
N PHE A 153 -8.84 16.79 5.16
CA PHE A 153 -8.40 17.42 6.41
C PHE A 153 -8.88 18.87 6.52
N LEU A 154 -8.74 19.65 5.44
CA LEU A 154 -9.26 21.03 5.37
C LEU A 154 -10.75 21.12 5.73
N VAL A 155 -11.57 20.25 5.12
CA VAL A 155 -13.02 20.23 5.35
C VAL A 155 -13.36 19.92 6.80
N ILE A 156 -12.69 18.91 7.37
CA ILE A 156 -12.94 18.48 8.76
C ILE A 156 -12.41 19.54 9.74
N ALA A 157 -11.23 20.09 9.50
CA ALA A 157 -10.64 21.15 10.32
C ALA A 157 -11.60 22.37 10.42
N ASN A 158 -12.07 22.86 9.28
CA ASN A 158 -13.03 23.95 9.26
C ASN A 158 -14.36 23.60 9.96
N SER A 159 -14.81 22.35 9.86
CA SER A 159 -16.07 21.92 10.51
C SER A 159 -16.01 21.92 12.05
N VAL A 160 -14.83 21.76 12.62
CA VAL A 160 -14.59 21.82 14.08
C VAL A 160 -14.12 23.20 14.56
N GLY A 161 -14.08 24.19 13.66
CA GLY A 161 -13.70 25.57 13.96
C GLY A 161 -12.18 25.85 13.90
N PHE A 162 -11.38 24.87 13.44
CA PHE A 162 -9.97 25.07 13.18
C PHE A 162 -9.77 25.55 11.74
N THR A 163 -9.45 26.82 11.55
CA THR A 163 -9.22 27.39 10.22
C THR A 163 -7.80 27.13 9.76
N ILE A 164 -7.65 26.49 8.60
CA ILE A 164 -6.38 26.24 7.94
C ILE A 164 -6.51 26.57 6.45
N GLU A 165 -5.45 27.05 5.84
CA GLU A 165 -5.44 27.33 4.40
C GLU A 165 -5.36 26.03 3.57
N PHE A 166 -5.85 26.11 2.33
CA PHE A 166 -5.90 24.96 1.41
C PHE A 166 -4.54 24.31 1.22
N PHE A 167 -3.51 25.12 0.97
CA PHE A 167 -2.17 24.61 0.72
C PHE A 167 -1.52 24.03 1.98
N ASP A 168 -1.68 24.69 3.12
CA ASP A 168 -1.14 24.25 4.40
C ASP A 168 -1.77 22.93 4.86
N SER A 169 -3.05 22.76 4.60
CA SER A 169 -3.75 21.50 4.87
C SER A 169 -3.14 20.32 4.11
N ILE A 170 -2.86 20.48 2.81
CA ILE A 170 -2.24 19.44 1.99
C ILE A 170 -0.82 19.18 2.49
N MET A 171 -0.04 20.24 2.73
CA MET A 171 1.36 20.11 3.16
C MET A 171 1.46 19.46 4.55
N ALA A 172 0.58 19.82 5.49
CA ALA A 172 0.53 19.21 6.82
C ALA A 172 0.25 17.70 6.75
N VAL A 173 -0.73 17.29 5.96
CA VAL A 173 -1.07 15.87 5.79
C VAL A 173 0.07 15.12 5.09
N MET A 174 0.73 15.71 4.11
CA MET A 174 1.86 15.09 3.41
C MET A 174 3.11 15.01 4.29
N GLY A 175 3.39 16.04 5.08
CA GLY A 175 4.45 16.02 6.08
C GLY A 175 4.22 14.95 7.15
N ALA A 176 3.00 14.87 7.65
CA ALA A 176 2.61 13.84 8.61
C ALA A 176 2.65 12.42 8.03
N ASN A 177 2.29 12.25 6.76
CA ASN A 177 2.43 10.97 6.07
C ASN A 177 3.90 10.51 6.02
N ALA A 178 4.82 11.42 5.76
CA ALA A 178 6.24 11.11 5.81
C ALA A 178 6.69 10.62 7.19
N ILE A 179 6.26 11.28 8.25
CA ILE A 179 6.57 10.91 9.64
C ILE A 179 5.88 9.57 10.00
N GLY A 180 4.63 9.39 9.59
CA GLY A 180 3.86 8.16 9.81
C GLY A 180 4.41 6.92 9.09
N ASN A 181 5.23 7.11 8.03
CA ASN A 181 5.92 6.03 7.34
C ASN A 181 7.14 5.49 8.09
N LEU A 182 7.57 6.13 9.19
CA LEU A 182 8.58 5.56 10.07
C LEU A 182 8.06 4.25 10.68
N PRO A 183 8.84 3.16 10.62
CA PRO A 183 8.42 1.84 11.12
C PRO A 183 8.51 1.73 12.65
N ILE A 184 7.99 2.74 13.36
CA ILE A 184 8.02 2.83 14.83
C ILE A 184 6.70 2.35 15.41
N THR A 185 5.57 2.68 14.75
CA THR A 185 4.23 2.32 15.22
C THR A 185 3.44 1.56 14.16
N VAL A 186 2.49 0.74 14.61
CA VAL A 186 1.62 -0.01 13.71
C VAL A 186 0.70 0.94 12.95
N GLY A 187 0.83 1.01 11.62
CA GLY A 187 0.01 1.87 10.76
C GLY A 187 0.30 3.36 10.88
N GLY A 188 1.47 3.75 11.44
CA GLY A 188 1.78 5.15 11.68
C GLY A 188 0.90 5.80 12.75
N SER A 189 0.13 5.00 13.51
CA SER A 189 -0.81 5.49 14.51
C SER A 189 -0.06 6.19 15.65
N GLY A 190 -0.52 7.36 16.05
CA GLY A 190 0.17 8.26 16.96
C GLY A 190 1.20 9.17 16.28
N LEU A 191 2.06 8.60 15.41
CA LEU A 191 3.09 9.38 14.71
C LEU A 191 2.52 10.31 13.63
N ALA A 192 1.54 9.85 12.88
CA ALA A 192 0.92 10.70 11.86
C ALA A 192 0.06 11.79 12.49
N GLU A 193 -0.67 11.50 13.55
CA GLU A 193 -1.46 12.47 14.30
C GLU A 193 -0.56 13.55 14.91
N PHE A 194 0.47 13.13 15.65
CA PHE A 194 1.49 14.04 16.17
C PHE A 194 2.18 14.82 15.05
N GLY A 195 2.46 14.14 13.92
CA GLY A 195 3.09 14.73 12.75
C GLY A 195 2.31 15.90 12.16
N ILE A 196 0.97 15.79 12.05
CA ILE A 196 0.14 16.91 11.57
C ILE A 196 0.24 18.10 12.53
N VAL A 197 0.03 17.86 13.81
CA VAL A 197 0.04 18.91 14.84
C VAL A 197 1.43 19.56 14.90
N ALA A 198 2.49 18.75 14.93
CA ALA A 198 3.86 19.25 14.92
C ALA A 198 4.16 20.05 13.66
N TYR A 199 3.68 19.60 12.48
CA TYR A 199 3.89 20.31 11.23
C TYR A 199 3.22 21.69 11.26
N ILE A 200 1.93 21.77 11.62
CA ILE A 200 1.15 23.00 11.64
C ILE A 200 1.77 24.02 12.62
N ASN A 201 2.11 23.57 13.83
CA ASN A 201 2.60 24.46 14.88
C ASN A 201 4.06 24.90 14.69
N ASN A 202 4.82 24.23 13.85
CA ASN A 202 6.20 24.59 13.56
C ASN A 202 6.37 25.29 12.22
N LEU A 203 5.30 25.63 11.53
CA LEU A 203 5.36 26.56 10.40
C LEU A 203 5.71 27.98 10.85
N ASP A 204 5.55 28.29 12.16
CA ASP A 204 6.09 29.53 12.76
C ASP A 204 7.53 29.26 13.26
N PRO A 205 8.56 29.96 12.75
CA PRO A 205 9.98 29.59 12.90
C PRO A 205 10.55 29.67 14.32
N PHE A 206 9.81 30.16 15.28
CA PHE A 206 10.36 30.44 16.63
C PHE A 206 9.70 29.68 17.79
N ASN A 207 8.67 28.89 17.58
CA ASN A 207 7.97 28.21 18.66
C ASN A 207 7.65 26.75 18.34
N PHE A 208 8.49 25.85 18.80
CA PHE A 208 8.08 24.46 18.98
C PHE A 208 7.21 24.38 20.24
N VAL A 209 5.97 24.82 20.13
CA VAL A 209 4.97 24.67 21.20
C VAL A 209 4.08 23.50 20.81
N ILE A 210 4.09 22.46 21.63
CA ILE A 210 2.99 21.47 21.61
C ILE A 210 1.79 22.24 22.22
N PRO A 211 0.72 22.50 21.45
CA PRO A 211 -0.40 23.27 22.00
C PRO A 211 -1.03 22.51 23.16
N GLU A 212 -1.25 23.16 24.26
CA GLU A 212 -1.87 22.56 25.47
C GLU A 212 -3.33 22.37 25.19
N GLU A 213 -4.05 22.22 24.42
CA GLU A 213 -5.47 22.03 24.09
C GLU A 213 -5.90 22.87 22.86
N GLY A 214 -5.52 22.44 21.70
CA GLY A 214 -5.91 23.13 20.49
C GLY A 214 -7.06 22.45 19.73
N LEU A 215 -7.81 23.23 18.98
CA LEU A 215 -8.81 22.76 18.01
C LEU A 215 -8.15 21.85 16.94
N GLU A 216 -6.84 21.94 16.77
CA GLU A 216 -6.00 21.11 15.91
C GLU A 216 -6.15 19.63 16.24
N TRP A 217 -6.15 19.27 17.53
CA TRP A 217 -6.34 17.88 17.96
C TRP A 217 -7.73 17.36 17.61
N ASN A 218 -8.76 18.19 17.77
CA ASN A 218 -10.11 17.84 17.37
C ASN A 218 -10.20 17.60 15.85
N ALA A 219 -9.54 18.45 15.06
CA ALA A 219 -9.46 18.31 13.62
C ALA A 219 -8.74 17.02 13.22
N VAL A 220 -7.58 16.75 13.84
CA VAL A 220 -6.76 15.55 13.55
C VAL A 220 -7.49 14.27 13.94
N ILE A 221 -8.10 14.22 15.12
CA ILE A 221 -8.87 13.05 15.59
C ILE A 221 -10.09 12.83 14.69
N GLY A 222 -10.85 13.87 14.37
CA GLY A 222 -12.01 13.79 13.47
C GLY A 222 -11.60 13.27 12.07
N TRP A 223 -10.51 13.80 11.55
CA TRP A 223 -9.98 13.37 10.27
C TRP A 223 -9.51 11.90 10.30
N ARG A 224 -8.84 11.46 11.36
CA ARG A 224 -8.44 10.05 11.52
C ARG A 224 -9.65 9.12 11.68
N ILE A 225 -10.68 9.54 12.38
CA ILE A 225 -11.92 8.76 12.46
C ILE A 225 -12.47 8.54 11.03
N ALA A 226 -12.60 9.62 10.25
CA ALA A 226 -13.17 9.55 8.92
C ALA A 226 -12.30 8.79 7.91
N THR A 227 -10.98 8.98 7.92
CA THR A 227 -10.09 8.48 6.88
C THR A 227 -9.35 7.19 7.23
N TYR A 228 -9.31 6.82 8.50
CA TYR A 228 -8.59 5.63 8.96
C TYR A 228 -9.51 4.63 9.68
N TYR A 229 -10.18 5.04 10.75
CA TYR A 229 -10.95 4.09 11.57
C TYR A 229 -12.23 3.63 10.87
N VAL A 230 -12.99 4.52 10.25
CA VAL A 230 -14.22 4.16 9.50
C VAL A 230 -13.90 3.21 8.34
N PRO A 231 -12.93 3.45 7.47
CA PRO A 231 -12.52 2.48 6.44
C PRO A 231 -12.09 1.12 6.99
N ILE A 232 -11.39 1.07 8.12
CA ILE A 232 -11.03 -0.20 8.76
C ILE A 232 -12.28 -0.97 9.17
N VAL A 233 -13.22 -0.32 9.86
CA VAL A 233 -14.46 -0.97 10.31
C VAL A 233 -15.27 -1.46 9.12
N VAL A 234 -15.45 -0.64 8.09
CA VAL A 234 -16.15 -1.02 6.84
C VAL A 234 -15.46 -2.22 6.17
N THR A 235 -14.14 -2.19 6.06
CA THR A 235 -13.36 -3.29 5.47
C THR A 235 -13.53 -4.57 6.27
N TRP A 236 -13.48 -4.52 7.60
CA TRP A 236 -13.72 -5.66 8.47
C TRP A 236 -15.12 -6.25 8.27
N VAL A 237 -16.15 -5.42 8.25
CA VAL A 237 -17.54 -5.86 8.00
C VAL A 237 -17.66 -6.55 6.64
N LEU A 238 -17.06 -5.99 5.60
CA LEU A 238 -17.05 -6.59 4.26
C LEU A 238 -16.30 -7.93 4.22
N LEU A 239 -15.14 -8.03 4.88
CA LEU A 239 -14.37 -9.27 4.96
C LEU A 239 -15.14 -10.37 5.70
N VAL A 240 -15.77 -10.04 6.83
CA VAL A 240 -16.62 -10.99 7.58
C VAL A 240 -17.80 -11.45 6.72
N LYS A 241 -18.49 -10.51 6.04
CA LYS A 241 -19.59 -10.86 5.12
C LYS A 241 -19.12 -11.77 4.00
N LEU A 242 -17.98 -11.50 3.38
CA LEU A 242 -17.40 -12.33 2.32
C LEU A 242 -17.00 -13.72 2.83
N ALA A 243 -16.46 -13.82 4.05
CA ALA A 243 -16.11 -15.10 4.67
C ALA A 243 -17.36 -15.92 4.95
N LEU A 244 -18.42 -15.31 5.50
CA LEU A 244 -19.70 -16.00 5.80
C LEU A 244 -20.42 -16.44 4.51
N THR A 245 -20.44 -15.61 3.47
CA THR A 245 -21.09 -15.94 2.19
C THR A 245 -20.40 -17.12 1.48
N LYS A 246 -19.10 -17.29 1.69
CA LYS A 246 -18.34 -18.42 1.14
C LYS A 246 -18.71 -19.74 1.84
N TYR A 247 -19.03 -19.67 3.13
CA TYR A 247 -19.46 -20.85 3.92
C TYR A 247 -20.87 -21.33 3.53
N SER A 248 -21.71 -20.44 2.98
CA SER A 248 -23.09 -20.73 2.57
C SER A 248 -23.23 -21.19 1.12
N ARG A 249 -22.12 -21.35 0.38
CA ARG A 249 -22.19 -21.85 -1.00
C ARG A 249 -22.42 -23.35 -0.98
N PRO A 250 -23.54 -23.85 -1.54
CA PRO A 250 -23.79 -25.29 -1.58
C PRO A 250 -22.67 -25.97 -2.39
N GLU A 251 -22.24 -27.14 -1.90
CA GLU A 251 -21.25 -28.02 -2.58
C GLU A 251 -21.62 -28.42 -4.03
N THR A 252 -22.84 -28.11 -4.43
CA THR A 252 -23.43 -28.42 -5.74
C THR A 252 -23.16 -27.37 -6.84
N ALA A 253 -22.34 -26.34 -6.58
CA ALA A 253 -21.97 -25.40 -7.64
C ALA A 253 -21.17 -26.15 -8.73
N GLN A 254 -21.76 -26.25 -9.93
CA GLN A 254 -21.15 -26.88 -11.08
C GLN A 254 -20.57 -25.81 -12.00
N SER A 255 -19.30 -25.94 -12.38
CA SER A 255 -18.64 -25.10 -13.37
C SER A 255 -18.49 -25.85 -14.69
N LYS A 256 -18.75 -25.16 -15.81
CA LYS A 256 -18.57 -25.72 -17.14
C LYS A 256 -17.09 -25.68 -17.51
N CYS A 257 -16.51 -26.84 -17.85
CA CYS A 257 -15.13 -26.91 -18.32
C CYS A 257 -14.97 -26.12 -19.63
N PRO A 258 -14.05 -25.15 -19.73
CA PRO A 258 -13.89 -24.34 -20.93
C PRO A 258 -13.30 -25.14 -22.12
N ILE A 259 -12.69 -26.31 -21.86
CA ILE A 259 -12.05 -27.13 -22.87
C ILE A 259 -13.02 -28.17 -23.44
N CYS A 260 -13.70 -28.96 -22.57
CA CYS A 260 -14.59 -30.02 -23.01
C CYS A 260 -16.08 -29.71 -22.84
N GLY A 261 -16.47 -28.59 -22.24
CA GLY A 261 -17.86 -28.18 -22.05
C GLY A 261 -18.62 -28.94 -20.96
N LYS A 262 -18.01 -29.90 -20.26
CA LYS A 262 -18.65 -30.74 -19.24
C LYS A 262 -18.92 -29.95 -17.96
N LEU A 263 -20.10 -30.11 -17.37
CA LEU A 263 -20.45 -29.57 -16.06
C LEU A 263 -19.81 -30.44 -14.98
N ILE A 264 -18.99 -29.84 -14.12
CA ILE A 264 -18.20 -30.55 -13.10
C ILE A 264 -18.36 -29.79 -11.79
N SER A 265 -18.41 -30.50 -10.66
CA SER A 265 -18.45 -29.86 -9.35
C SER A 265 -17.19 -29.01 -9.13
N ASP A 266 -17.34 -27.86 -8.47
CA ASP A 266 -16.19 -26.95 -8.21
C ASP A 266 -15.08 -27.65 -7.42
N SER A 267 -15.41 -28.66 -6.59
CA SER A 267 -14.45 -29.47 -5.84
C SER A 267 -13.62 -30.42 -6.72
N GLU A 268 -14.16 -30.85 -7.86
CA GLU A 268 -13.50 -31.77 -8.80
C GLU A 268 -12.90 -31.06 -10.02
N PHE A 269 -13.18 -29.78 -10.17
CA PHE A 269 -12.79 -29.02 -11.37
C PHE A 269 -11.27 -28.96 -11.57
N ALA A 270 -10.50 -28.74 -10.52
CA ALA A 270 -9.03 -28.75 -10.59
C ALA A 270 -8.48 -30.12 -10.99
N ARG A 271 -9.05 -31.20 -10.37
CA ARG A 271 -8.66 -32.59 -10.67
C ARG A 271 -9.01 -32.98 -12.10
N HIS A 272 -10.17 -32.53 -12.61
CA HIS A 272 -10.56 -32.78 -13.99
C HIS A 272 -9.65 -32.10 -15.00
N LEU A 273 -9.21 -30.86 -14.76
CA LEU A 273 -8.25 -30.18 -15.62
C LEU A 273 -6.90 -30.90 -15.66
N GLU A 274 -6.41 -31.35 -14.51
CA GLU A 274 -5.15 -32.08 -14.41
C GLU A 274 -5.21 -33.49 -15.05
N SER A 275 -6.32 -34.22 -14.86
CA SER A 275 -6.42 -35.61 -15.31
C SER A 275 -6.84 -35.77 -16.77
N THR A 276 -7.58 -34.81 -17.36
CA THR A 276 -8.22 -34.99 -18.67
C THR A 276 -7.60 -34.10 -19.75
N HIS A 277 -6.88 -33.02 -19.37
CA HIS A 277 -6.37 -32.01 -20.30
C HIS A 277 -4.88 -31.72 -20.13
N GLN A 278 -4.13 -32.52 -19.35
CA GLN A 278 -2.67 -32.55 -19.38
C GLN A 278 -2.21 -33.49 -20.51
N THR A 279 -2.11 -32.95 -21.71
CA THR A 279 -1.29 -33.48 -22.81
C THR A 279 -0.40 -32.38 -23.33
#